data_072cc499666ec88e50e87e58f36b6619
#
_entry.id   072cc499666ec88e50e87e58f36b6619
#
_cell.length_a   1.000
_cell.length_b   1.000
_cell.length_c   1.000
_cell.angle_alpha   90.00
_cell.angle_beta   90.00
_cell.angle_gamma   90.00
#
_symmetry.space_group_name_H-M   'P 1'
#
loop_
_entity.id
_entity.type
_entity.pdbx_description
1 polymer ?
#
loop_
_entity_poly.entity_id
_entity_poly.type
_entity_poly.pdbx_seq_one_letter_code
_entity_poly.pdbx_strand_id
1 'polypeptide(L)'
;MKQSLAARFLFRAVVLAFLVYAMLLTWWTPFTGDSFMHSVFGADHRLAFQPVLERCWWSYMHWNPRLGEFLAIFTATAGKWLFLALNPFVLLSLALMMFFLARGRRVNSGNWRDVLLFIVGALLLLTSSSRPGITMFWLSGGTNYAWSAAIWLGFLCLYRSLWAGTSRIRDTPFSWLWIGGMAFAAGMTNENQIPASLGMLFVYWCYARCRGMVLPRWFFIGWGFHALGGAFLLLAPGNAARLHSETAGGAAVLHSWGERFSAIPELVNAFYEFMPIPKILLAVAAAALILLTVEAGINAWRGKAGRRMCVSLLFILVAHAMAISFFVRVIPAWHAMFSATVLMMTGILGLYGVWMDAVRRRWLPFCVLLAAA
;
A
#
# COMPACT_ATOMS: atom_id res chain seq x y z
N MET A 1 -29.21 12.75 3.68
CA MET A 1 -28.25 13.85 3.99
C MET A 1 -28.11 14.77 2.77
N LYS A 2 -28.41 16.08 2.92
CA LYS A 2 -28.16 17.06 1.85
C LYS A 2 -26.65 17.11 1.58
N GLN A 3 -26.26 17.05 0.31
CA GLN A 3 -24.86 17.15 -0.10
C GLN A 3 -24.41 18.61 0.06
N SER A 4 -23.27 18.83 0.71
CA SER A 4 -22.71 20.17 0.94
C SER A 4 -21.92 20.63 -0.28
N LEU A 5 -22.27 21.78 -0.87
CA LEU A 5 -21.50 22.39 -1.94
C LEU A 5 -20.09 22.78 -1.46
N ALA A 6 -20.00 23.32 -0.25
CA ALA A 6 -18.71 23.69 0.36
C ALA A 6 -17.78 22.47 0.54
N ALA A 7 -18.32 21.30 0.93
CA ALA A 7 -17.52 20.08 1.03
C ALA A 7 -16.98 19.64 -0.35
N ARG A 8 -17.79 19.76 -1.41
CA ARG A 8 -17.35 19.46 -2.79
C ARG A 8 -16.25 20.40 -3.26
N PHE A 9 -16.41 21.69 -2.96
CA PHE A 9 -15.39 22.69 -3.29
C PHE A 9 -14.07 22.37 -2.55
N LEU A 10 -14.13 22.17 -1.24
CA LEU A 10 -12.96 21.80 -0.44
C LEU A 10 -12.28 20.52 -0.97
N PHE A 11 -13.06 19.50 -1.29
CA PHE A 11 -12.48 18.27 -1.84
C PHE A 11 -11.69 18.52 -3.13
N ARG A 12 -12.24 19.29 -4.06
CA ARG A 12 -11.57 19.65 -5.33
C ARG A 12 -10.33 20.49 -5.08
N ALA A 13 -10.39 21.46 -4.18
CA ALA A 13 -9.25 22.29 -3.82
C ALA A 13 -8.12 21.47 -3.20
N VAL A 14 -8.45 20.53 -2.32
CA VAL A 14 -7.46 19.63 -1.70
C VAL A 14 -6.85 18.69 -2.72
N VAL A 15 -7.62 18.11 -3.63
CA VAL A 15 -7.10 17.25 -4.71
C VAL A 15 -6.14 18.05 -5.60
N LEU A 16 -6.49 19.27 -5.99
CA LEU A 16 -5.63 20.13 -6.79
C LEU A 16 -4.34 20.49 -6.03
N ALA A 17 -4.47 20.91 -4.76
CA ALA A 17 -3.32 21.25 -3.93
C ALA A 17 -2.38 20.05 -3.74
N PHE A 18 -2.93 18.85 -3.53
CA PHE A 18 -2.16 17.60 -3.45
C PHE A 18 -1.38 17.32 -4.74
N LEU A 19 -2.03 17.43 -5.89
CA LEU A 19 -1.39 17.20 -7.19
C LEU A 19 -0.26 18.22 -7.44
N VAL A 20 -0.50 19.51 -7.17
CA VAL A 20 0.51 20.56 -7.33
C VAL A 20 1.69 20.32 -6.38
N TYR A 21 1.42 20.02 -5.10
CA TYR A 21 2.46 19.72 -4.12
C TYR A 21 3.30 18.50 -4.52
N ALA A 22 2.64 17.40 -4.89
CA ALA A 22 3.34 16.20 -5.34
C ALA A 22 4.16 16.43 -6.62
N MET A 23 3.65 17.24 -7.56
CA MET A 23 4.36 17.62 -8.77
C MET A 23 5.61 18.45 -8.45
N LEU A 24 5.50 19.46 -7.57
CA LEU A 24 6.62 20.30 -7.16
C LEU A 24 7.71 19.48 -6.47
N LEU A 25 7.35 18.59 -5.54
CA LEU A 25 8.33 17.73 -4.88
C LEU A 25 8.99 16.75 -5.85
N THR A 26 8.23 16.18 -6.79
CA THR A 26 8.78 15.31 -7.83
C THR A 26 9.74 16.09 -8.75
N TRP A 27 9.40 17.33 -9.08
CA TRP A 27 10.22 18.21 -9.91
C TRP A 27 11.55 18.54 -9.24
N TRP A 28 11.51 18.95 -7.97
CA TRP A 28 12.71 19.35 -7.22
C TRP A 28 13.58 18.17 -6.78
N THR A 29 13.03 16.96 -6.70
CA THR A 29 13.85 15.79 -6.37
C THR A 29 14.86 15.52 -7.48
N PRO A 30 16.16 15.50 -7.20
CA PRO A 30 17.19 15.33 -8.22
C PRO A 30 17.14 13.93 -8.83
N PHE A 31 17.62 13.84 -10.07
CA PHE A 31 17.88 12.58 -10.74
C PHE A 31 19.26 12.08 -10.26
N THR A 32 19.30 11.10 -9.36
CA THR A 32 20.52 10.68 -8.66
C THR A 32 20.61 9.17 -8.50
N GLY A 33 21.81 8.67 -8.20
CA GLY A 33 22.05 7.26 -7.85
C GLY A 33 21.55 6.29 -8.92
N ASP A 34 20.76 5.30 -8.51
CA ASP A 34 20.23 4.23 -9.38
C ASP A 34 19.44 4.78 -10.59
N SER A 35 18.84 5.98 -10.47
CA SER A 35 18.12 6.57 -11.59
C SER A 35 19.03 6.85 -12.79
N PHE A 36 20.30 7.23 -12.57
CA PHE A 36 21.30 7.35 -13.63
C PHE A 36 21.66 5.98 -14.21
N MET A 37 21.86 4.99 -13.34
CA MET A 37 22.20 3.63 -13.79
C MET A 37 21.08 3.03 -14.66
N HIS A 38 19.83 3.37 -14.38
CA HIS A 38 18.69 2.93 -15.20
C HIS A 38 18.57 3.69 -16.51
N SER A 39 19.06 4.93 -16.59
CA SER A 39 18.97 5.80 -17.77
C SER A 39 20.11 5.63 -18.79
N VAL A 40 21.19 4.97 -18.42
CA VAL A 40 22.44 4.86 -19.22
C VAL A 40 22.29 4.00 -20.49
N PHE A 41 21.13 3.42 -20.71
CA PHE A 41 20.86 2.56 -21.87
C PHE A 41 20.32 3.37 -23.06
N GLY A 42 21.22 3.98 -23.77
CA GLY A 42 21.04 4.67 -25.03
C GLY A 42 21.71 6.03 -24.99
N ALA A 43 22.84 6.15 -25.67
CA ALA A 43 23.56 7.42 -25.83
C ALA A 43 22.67 8.56 -26.36
N ASP A 44 21.51 8.22 -26.94
CA ASP A 44 20.60 9.15 -27.58
C ASP A 44 19.35 9.50 -26.73
N HIS A 45 19.25 9.03 -25.50
CA HIS A 45 18.05 9.19 -24.63
C HIS A 45 16.71 8.83 -25.29
N ARG A 46 16.74 7.98 -26.33
CA ARG A 46 15.55 7.52 -27.02
C ARG A 46 14.99 6.29 -26.35
N LEU A 47 13.68 6.30 -26.13
CA LEU A 47 12.96 5.12 -25.65
C LEU A 47 13.02 4.04 -26.74
N ALA A 48 13.98 3.13 -26.64
CA ALA A 48 14.07 1.96 -27.49
C ALA A 48 13.57 0.75 -26.73
N PHE A 49 12.61 0.03 -27.29
CA PHE A 49 11.92 -1.07 -26.61
C PHE A 49 12.86 -2.24 -26.26
N GLN A 50 13.71 -2.62 -27.21
CA GLN A 50 14.62 -3.75 -27.05
C GLN A 50 15.65 -3.55 -25.91
N PRO A 51 16.41 -2.45 -25.84
CA PRO A 51 17.35 -2.21 -24.73
C PRO A 51 16.67 -2.17 -23.36
N VAL A 52 15.45 -1.65 -23.28
CA VAL A 52 14.66 -1.66 -22.02
C VAL A 52 14.34 -3.08 -21.59
N LEU A 53 13.88 -3.94 -22.52
CA LEU A 53 13.61 -5.34 -22.21
C LEU A 53 14.86 -6.10 -21.81
N GLU A 54 15.97 -5.90 -22.52
CA GLU A 54 17.26 -6.52 -22.19
C GLU A 54 17.74 -6.12 -20.80
N ARG A 55 17.57 -4.85 -20.43
CA ARG A 55 17.90 -4.38 -19.07
C ARG A 55 16.97 -4.93 -18.01
N CYS A 56 15.66 -4.99 -18.26
CA CYS A 56 14.72 -5.63 -17.35
C CYS A 56 15.06 -7.11 -17.14
N TRP A 57 15.39 -7.82 -18.23
CA TRP A 57 15.84 -9.21 -18.18
C TRP A 57 17.13 -9.37 -17.40
N TRP A 58 18.12 -8.50 -17.66
CA TRP A 58 19.37 -8.50 -16.90
C TRP A 58 19.10 -8.27 -15.39
N SER A 59 18.24 -7.30 -15.04
CA SER A 59 17.88 -7.03 -13.65
C SER A 59 17.18 -8.22 -13.00
N TYR A 60 16.29 -8.91 -13.74
CA TYR A 60 15.62 -10.12 -13.29
C TYR A 60 16.61 -11.26 -12.97
N MET A 61 17.62 -11.41 -13.80
CA MET A 61 18.61 -12.50 -13.65
C MET A 61 19.70 -12.21 -12.62
N HIS A 62 20.09 -10.92 -12.43
CA HIS A 62 21.31 -10.58 -11.72
C HIS A 62 21.15 -9.61 -10.56
N TRP A 63 19.99 -8.92 -10.42
CA TRP A 63 19.87 -7.87 -9.43
C TRP A 63 18.50 -7.80 -8.75
N ASN A 64 17.53 -7.10 -9.33
CA ASN A 64 16.25 -6.80 -8.69
C ASN A 64 15.07 -7.17 -9.62
N PRO A 65 14.37 -8.28 -9.35
CA PRO A 65 13.32 -8.80 -10.23
C PRO A 65 11.95 -8.12 -10.02
N ARG A 66 11.86 -7.07 -9.19
CA ARG A 66 10.60 -6.41 -8.87
C ARG A 66 10.04 -5.65 -10.07
N LEU A 67 8.72 -5.64 -10.21
CA LEU A 67 8.03 -4.83 -11.21
C LEU A 67 8.38 -3.34 -11.07
N GLY A 68 8.54 -2.84 -9.84
CA GLY A 68 8.94 -1.46 -9.57
C GLY A 68 10.29 -1.08 -10.18
N GLU A 69 11.24 -2.03 -10.21
CA GLU A 69 12.53 -1.86 -10.88
C GLU A 69 12.38 -1.76 -12.40
N PHE A 70 11.52 -2.60 -13.00
CA PHE A 70 11.24 -2.53 -14.44
C PHE A 70 10.58 -1.20 -14.81
N LEU A 71 9.66 -0.71 -13.96
CA LEU A 71 9.08 0.63 -14.11
C LEU A 71 10.12 1.74 -13.94
N ALA A 72 11.12 1.58 -13.04
CA ALA A 72 12.24 2.51 -12.90
C ALA A 72 13.08 2.56 -14.18
N ILE A 73 13.46 1.40 -14.72
CA ILE A 73 14.22 1.30 -15.98
C ILE A 73 13.46 1.99 -17.13
N PHE A 74 12.17 1.67 -17.28
CA PHE A 74 11.33 2.26 -18.31
C PHE A 74 11.20 3.78 -18.16
N THR A 75 10.87 4.27 -16.96
CA THR A 75 10.68 5.71 -16.73
C THR A 75 11.97 6.49 -16.79
N ALA A 76 13.11 5.94 -16.32
CA ALA A 76 14.41 6.58 -16.40
C ALA A 76 14.91 6.68 -17.85
N THR A 77 14.70 5.63 -18.65
CA THR A 77 15.05 5.63 -20.09
C THR A 77 14.17 6.61 -20.87
N ALA A 78 12.88 6.71 -20.55
CA ALA A 78 11.98 7.69 -21.16
C ALA A 78 12.31 9.14 -20.73
N GLY A 79 13.04 9.31 -19.63
CA GLY A 79 13.41 10.59 -19.06
C GLY A 79 12.52 10.99 -17.87
N LYS A 80 13.07 11.83 -16.99
CA LYS A 80 12.42 12.29 -15.75
C LYS A 80 11.02 12.88 -16.00
N TRP A 81 10.76 13.44 -17.17
CA TRP A 81 9.47 14.06 -17.50
C TRP A 81 8.29 13.07 -17.42
N LEU A 82 8.49 11.79 -17.77
CA LEU A 82 7.45 10.78 -17.68
C LEU A 82 7.10 10.50 -16.20
N PHE A 83 8.13 10.36 -15.35
CA PHE A 83 7.92 10.21 -13.92
C PHE A 83 7.23 11.45 -13.32
N LEU A 84 7.66 12.65 -13.71
CA LEU A 84 7.07 13.91 -13.28
C LEU A 84 5.58 14.00 -13.66
N ALA A 85 5.22 13.58 -14.88
CA ALA A 85 3.84 13.61 -15.34
C ALA A 85 2.93 12.60 -14.62
N LEU A 86 3.44 11.40 -14.32
CA LEU A 86 2.63 10.29 -13.78
C LEU A 86 2.61 10.23 -12.26
N ASN A 87 3.74 10.54 -11.60
CA ASN A 87 3.90 10.33 -10.16
C ASN A 87 2.84 11.03 -9.29
N PRO A 88 2.45 12.31 -9.55
CA PRO A 88 1.40 12.97 -8.76
C PRO A 88 0.06 12.23 -8.80
N PHE A 89 -0.30 11.68 -9.96
CA PHE A 89 -1.55 10.90 -10.13
C PHE A 89 -1.46 9.53 -9.45
N VAL A 90 -0.29 8.88 -9.46
CA VAL A 90 -0.07 7.63 -8.73
C VAL A 90 -0.20 7.87 -7.22
N LEU A 91 0.40 8.94 -6.68
CA LEU A 91 0.30 9.29 -5.26
C LEU A 91 -1.14 9.65 -4.86
N LEU A 92 -1.86 10.41 -5.70
CA LEU A 92 -3.28 10.68 -5.47
C LEU A 92 -4.11 9.40 -5.50
N SER A 93 -3.85 8.51 -6.47
CA SER A 93 -4.52 7.20 -6.56
C SER A 93 -4.26 6.37 -5.32
N LEU A 94 -3.04 6.38 -4.78
CA LEU A 94 -2.67 5.71 -3.54
C LEU A 94 -3.51 6.23 -2.36
N ALA A 95 -3.62 7.55 -2.17
CA ALA A 95 -4.45 8.15 -1.14
C ALA A 95 -5.95 7.79 -1.29
N LEU A 96 -6.47 7.80 -2.52
CA LEU A 96 -7.85 7.40 -2.80
C LEU A 96 -8.09 5.90 -2.55
N MET A 97 -7.13 5.03 -2.86
CA MET A 97 -7.20 3.61 -2.58
C MET A 97 -7.12 3.31 -1.09
N MET A 98 -6.29 4.03 -0.32
CA MET A 98 -6.28 3.95 1.15
C MET A 98 -7.67 4.28 1.71
N PHE A 99 -8.30 5.36 1.27
CA PHE A 99 -9.66 5.70 1.67
C PHE A 99 -10.66 4.60 1.30
N PHE A 100 -10.57 4.08 0.05
CA PHE A 100 -11.48 3.04 -0.43
C PHE A 100 -11.34 1.75 0.40
N LEU A 101 -10.12 1.31 0.67
CA LEU A 101 -9.84 0.13 1.49
C LEU A 101 -10.38 0.32 2.92
N ALA A 102 -10.13 1.48 3.52
CA ALA A 102 -10.62 1.82 4.85
C ALA A 102 -12.16 1.83 4.94
N ARG A 103 -12.85 2.42 3.95
CA ARG A 103 -14.31 2.64 3.99
C ARG A 103 -15.13 1.59 3.23
N GLY A 104 -14.53 0.83 2.31
CA GLY A 104 -15.21 -0.09 1.39
C GLY A 104 -16.08 0.62 0.33
N ARG A 105 -15.87 1.93 0.12
CA ARG A 105 -16.58 2.74 -0.86
C ARG A 105 -15.76 3.96 -1.27
N ARG A 106 -16.11 4.56 -2.40
CA ARG A 106 -15.48 5.79 -2.87
C ARG A 106 -15.77 6.98 -1.95
N VAL A 107 -14.91 7.99 -2.00
CA VAL A 107 -15.11 9.27 -1.31
C VAL A 107 -16.41 9.90 -1.82
N ASN A 108 -17.30 10.29 -0.91
CA ASN A 108 -18.42 11.15 -1.23
C ASN A 108 -17.99 12.62 -1.00
N SER A 109 -17.65 13.32 -2.06
CA SER A 109 -17.17 14.70 -2.00
C SER A 109 -18.18 15.69 -1.40
N GLY A 110 -19.49 15.36 -1.38
CA GLY A 110 -20.52 16.14 -0.71
C GLY A 110 -20.67 15.85 0.78
N ASN A 111 -19.90 14.93 1.34
CA ASN A 111 -19.94 14.53 2.75
C ASN A 111 -18.67 14.99 3.47
N TRP A 112 -18.81 15.95 4.39
CA TRP A 112 -17.71 16.49 5.18
C TRP A 112 -16.85 15.42 5.87
N ARG A 113 -17.47 14.37 6.43
CA ARG A 113 -16.72 13.31 7.09
C ARG A 113 -15.78 12.55 6.14
N ASP A 114 -16.25 12.30 4.92
CA ASP A 114 -15.43 11.63 3.92
C ASP A 114 -14.30 12.53 3.44
N VAL A 115 -14.60 13.83 3.22
CA VAL A 115 -13.60 14.81 2.78
C VAL A 115 -12.52 14.97 3.85
N LEU A 116 -12.90 15.13 5.12
CA LEU A 116 -11.95 15.26 6.21
C LEU A 116 -11.11 13.99 6.40
N LEU A 117 -11.73 12.81 6.35
CA LEU A 117 -11.01 11.54 6.46
C LEU A 117 -10.03 11.34 5.28
N PHE A 118 -10.41 11.77 4.08
CA PHE A 118 -9.51 11.76 2.92
C PHE A 118 -8.33 12.72 3.11
N ILE A 119 -8.57 13.94 3.61
CA ILE A 119 -7.52 14.92 3.91
C ILE A 119 -6.51 14.33 4.89
N VAL A 120 -6.99 13.77 6.00
CA VAL A 120 -6.11 13.14 6.99
C VAL A 120 -5.32 11.99 6.37
N GLY A 121 -5.96 11.13 5.57
CA GLY A 121 -5.28 10.04 4.89
C GLY A 121 -4.19 10.51 3.92
N ALA A 122 -4.46 11.57 3.18
CA ALA A 122 -3.50 12.18 2.27
C ALA A 122 -2.32 12.84 3.02
N LEU A 123 -2.59 13.53 4.12
CA LEU A 123 -1.55 14.10 4.99
C LEU A 123 -0.68 13.00 5.62
N LEU A 124 -1.29 11.95 6.19
CA LEU A 124 -0.55 10.83 6.76
C LEU A 124 0.34 10.15 5.71
N LEU A 125 -0.15 9.98 4.48
CA LEU A 125 0.67 9.44 3.39
C LEU A 125 1.92 10.29 3.15
N LEU A 126 1.77 11.61 3.11
CA LEU A 126 2.86 12.54 2.80
C LEU A 126 3.84 12.75 3.97
N THR A 127 3.36 12.71 5.22
CA THR A 127 4.15 13.07 6.40
C THR A 127 4.66 11.86 7.19
N SER A 128 3.90 10.77 7.21
CA SER A 128 4.15 9.63 8.10
C SER A 128 4.62 8.37 7.36
N SER A 129 4.81 8.45 6.04
CA SER A 129 5.44 7.34 5.33
C SER A 129 6.94 7.31 5.57
N SER A 130 7.50 6.11 5.60
CA SER A 130 8.94 5.93 5.80
C SER A 130 9.74 6.61 4.68
N ARG A 131 10.51 7.64 5.01
CA ARG A 131 11.38 8.40 4.10
C ARG A 131 10.68 8.84 2.80
N PRO A 132 9.69 9.74 2.86
CA PRO A 132 8.85 10.09 1.70
C PRO A 132 9.65 10.59 0.49
N GLY A 133 10.76 11.30 0.71
CA GLY A 133 11.65 11.73 -0.37
C GLY A 133 12.17 10.55 -1.20
N ILE A 134 12.56 9.46 -0.54
CA ILE A 134 13.08 8.25 -1.20
C ILE A 134 11.94 7.41 -1.78
N THR A 135 10.88 7.19 -1.01
CA THR A 135 9.85 6.20 -1.36
C THR A 135 8.77 6.72 -2.31
N MET A 136 8.63 8.06 -2.45
CA MET A 136 7.58 8.67 -3.26
C MET A 136 8.11 9.62 -4.35
N PHE A 137 9.21 10.34 -4.11
CA PHE A 137 9.62 11.43 -4.99
C PHE A 137 10.90 11.16 -5.78
N TRP A 138 11.82 10.34 -5.27
CA TRP A 138 12.95 9.86 -6.03
C TRP A 138 12.49 8.79 -7.05
N LEU A 139 12.90 8.92 -8.33
CA LEU A 139 12.37 8.10 -9.43
C LEU A 139 12.48 6.59 -9.14
N SER A 140 13.68 6.09 -8.86
CA SER A 140 13.90 4.66 -8.62
C SER A 140 13.17 4.16 -7.36
N GLY A 141 13.14 4.97 -6.29
CA GLY A 141 12.41 4.64 -5.09
C GLY A 141 10.90 4.78 -5.25
N GLY A 142 10.43 5.85 -5.90
CA GLY A 142 9.01 6.09 -6.16
C GLY A 142 8.35 4.94 -6.94
N THR A 143 9.02 4.45 -7.98
CA THR A 143 8.53 3.30 -8.76
C THR A 143 8.59 1.99 -7.96
N ASN A 144 9.70 1.75 -7.23
CA ASN A 144 9.86 0.53 -6.44
C ASN A 144 8.93 0.46 -5.22
N TYR A 145 8.54 1.61 -4.63
CA TYR A 145 7.73 1.61 -3.39
C TYR A 145 6.33 2.19 -3.61
N ALA A 146 6.20 3.46 -4.01
CA ALA A 146 4.88 4.10 -4.14
C ALA A 146 4.06 3.54 -5.30
N TRP A 147 4.65 3.38 -6.49
CA TRP A 147 3.94 2.82 -7.65
C TRP A 147 3.62 1.34 -7.44
N SER A 148 4.56 0.58 -6.89
CA SER A 148 4.34 -0.82 -6.50
C SER A 148 3.23 -0.95 -5.47
N ALA A 149 3.20 -0.10 -4.44
CA ALA A 149 2.12 -0.07 -3.46
C ALA A 149 0.77 0.31 -4.11
N ALA A 150 0.77 1.25 -5.07
CA ALA A 150 -0.46 1.62 -5.79
C ALA A 150 -1.02 0.45 -6.61
N ILE A 151 -0.18 -0.29 -7.33
CA ILE A 151 -0.58 -1.50 -8.07
C ILE A 151 -1.15 -2.54 -7.10
N TRP A 152 -0.44 -2.80 -6.00
CA TRP A 152 -0.84 -3.75 -4.97
C TRP A 152 -2.16 -3.35 -4.28
N LEU A 153 -2.31 -2.09 -3.84
CA LEU A 153 -3.57 -1.62 -3.25
C LEU A 153 -4.72 -1.61 -4.26
N GLY A 154 -4.44 -1.31 -5.53
CA GLY A 154 -5.41 -1.44 -6.61
C GLY A 154 -5.97 -2.86 -6.71
N PHE A 155 -5.09 -3.87 -6.66
CA PHE A 155 -5.48 -5.28 -6.58
C PHE A 155 -6.33 -5.56 -5.34
N LEU A 156 -5.92 -5.12 -4.15
CA LEU A 156 -6.71 -5.30 -2.92
C LEU A 156 -8.07 -4.58 -2.97
N CYS A 157 -8.18 -3.46 -3.68
CA CYS A 157 -9.45 -2.75 -3.86
C CYS A 157 -10.52 -3.59 -4.57
N LEU A 158 -10.13 -4.49 -5.50
CA LEU A 158 -11.06 -5.41 -6.15
C LEU A 158 -11.74 -6.30 -5.11
N TYR A 159 -10.95 -6.94 -4.26
CA TYR A 159 -11.44 -7.84 -3.20
C TYR A 159 -12.16 -7.07 -2.08
N ARG A 160 -11.68 -5.87 -1.76
CA ARG A 160 -12.38 -5.00 -0.80
C ARG A 160 -13.78 -4.63 -1.26
N SER A 161 -13.96 -4.38 -2.58
CA SER A 161 -15.27 -4.12 -3.15
C SER A 161 -16.22 -5.31 -3.02
N LEU A 162 -15.70 -6.52 -3.19
CA LEU A 162 -16.44 -7.76 -3.00
C LEU A 162 -16.85 -7.94 -1.53
N TRP A 163 -15.89 -7.75 -0.61
CA TRP A 163 -16.17 -7.82 0.83
C TRP A 163 -17.19 -6.77 1.30
N ALA A 164 -17.16 -5.58 0.70
CA ALA A 164 -18.11 -4.52 1.00
C ALA A 164 -19.50 -4.72 0.36
N GLY A 165 -19.65 -5.70 -0.55
CA GLY A 165 -20.85 -5.89 -1.35
C GLY A 165 -21.08 -4.77 -2.37
N THR A 166 -20.03 -4.07 -2.79
CA THR A 166 -20.07 -2.96 -3.75
C THR A 166 -19.44 -3.31 -5.10
N SER A 167 -18.97 -4.54 -5.26
CA SER A 167 -18.37 -5.01 -6.52
C SER A 167 -19.43 -5.01 -7.64
N ARG A 168 -19.01 -4.45 -8.80
CA ARG A 168 -19.80 -4.48 -10.05
C ARG A 168 -19.10 -5.32 -11.13
N ILE A 169 -18.06 -6.05 -10.75
CA ILE A 169 -17.29 -6.87 -11.68
C ILE A 169 -18.13 -8.08 -12.05
N ARG A 170 -18.44 -8.22 -13.34
CA ARG A 170 -19.12 -9.39 -13.88
C ARG A 170 -18.12 -10.54 -14.00
N ASP A 171 -18.60 -11.77 -13.76
CA ASP A 171 -17.77 -12.98 -13.86
C ASP A 171 -17.73 -13.46 -15.33
N THR A 172 -16.85 -12.87 -16.12
CA THR A 172 -16.70 -13.09 -17.56
C THR A 172 -15.24 -13.39 -17.91
N PRO A 173 -14.94 -14.06 -19.04
CA PRO A 173 -13.57 -14.30 -19.51
C PRO A 173 -12.73 -13.01 -19.62
N PHE A 174 -13.33 -11.91 -20.05
CA PHE A 174 -12.65 -10.62 -20.10
C PHE A 174 -12.23 -10.14 -18.72
N SER A 175 -13.12 -10.25 -17.71
CA SER A 175 -12.73 -9.88 -16.34
C SER A 175 -11.66 -10.81 -15.76
N TRP A 176 -11.66 -12.09 -16.12
CA TRP A 176 -10.62 -13.02 -15.70
C TRP A 176 -9.25 -12.65 -16.25
N LEU A 177 -9.20 -12.24 -17.53
CA LEU A 177 -7.94 -11.85 -18.18
C LEU A 177 -7.32 -10.60 -17.53
N TRP A 178 -8.08 -9.50 -17.42
CA TRP A 178 -7.51 -8.26 -16.88
C TRP A 178 -7.24 -8.36 -15.38
N ILE A 179 -8.10 -9.07 -14.59
CA ILE A 179 -7.84 -9.31 -13.17
C ILE A 179 -6.61 -10.21 -13.00
N GLY A 180 -6.47 -11.25 -13.80
CA GLY A 180 -5.29 -12.11 -13.81
C GLY A 180 -4.02 -11.32 -14.09
N GLY A 181 -4.00 -10.47 -15.12
CA GLY A 181 -2.88 -9.60 -15.44
C GLY A 181 -2.52 -8.62 -14.32
N MET A 182 -3.54 -7.94 -13.77
CA MET A 182 -3.35 -7.03 -12.63
C MET A 182 -2.87 -7.77 -11.37
N ALA A 183 -3.39 -8.96 -11.11
CA ALA A 183 -3.01 -9.79 -9.98
C ALA A 183 -1.57 -10.29 -10.11
N PHE A 184 -1.15 -10.72 -11.30
CA PHE A 184 0.23 -11.10 -11.59
C PHE A 184 1.17 -9.92 -11.37
N ALA A 185 0.84 -8.75 -11.93
CA ALA A 185 1.61 -7.53 -11.72
C ALA A 185 1.73 -7.16 -10.23
N ALA A 186 0.62 -7.26 -9.47
CA ALA A 186 0.62 -7.03 -8.02
C ALA A 186 1.47 -8.07 -7.26
N GLY A 187 1.53 -9.33 -7.74
CA GLY A 187 2.41 -10.36 -7.21
C GLY A 187 3.90 -10.08 -7.43
N MET A 188 4.23 -9.35 -8.49
CA MET A 188 5.62 -8.97 -8.82
C MET A 188 6.09 -7.67 -8.14
N THR A 189 5.33 -7.05 -7.25
CA THR A 189 5.69 -5.75 -6.68
C THR A 189 6.77 -5.83 -5.60
N ASN A 190 6.47 -6.39 -4.44
CA ASN A 190 7.42 -6.53 -3.33
C ASN A 190 7.19 -7.85 -2.57
N GLU A 191 8.27 -8.43 -2.07
CA GLU A 191 8.28 -9.75 -1.44
C GLU A 191 7.35 -9.85 -0.23
N ASN A 192 7.27 -8.80 0.60
CA ASN A 192 6.42 -8.77 1.80
C ASN A 192 4.92 -8.58 1.48
N GLN A 193 4.58 -8.08 0.30
CA GLN A 193 3.19 -7.90 -0.13
C GLN A 193 2.53 -9.22 -0.54
N ILE A 194 3.32 -10.19 -1.01
CA ILE A 194 2.82 -11.48 -1.50
C ILE A 194 2.14 -12.28 -0.37
N PRO A 195 2.85 -12.67 0.71
CA PRO A 195 2.22 -13.42 1.80
C PRO A 195 1.11 -12.64 2.49
N ALA A 196 1.25 -11.31 2.59
CA ALA A 196 0.22 -10.44 3.14
C ALA A 196 -1.10 -10.55 2.37
N SER A 197 -1.06 -10.44 1.05
CA SER A 197 -2.25 -10.55 0.20
C SER A 197 -2.83 -11.95 0.22
N LEU A 198 -1.99 -12.97 0.04
CA LEU A 198 -2.44 -14.37 0.04
C LEU A 198 -3.14 -14.73 1.36
N GLY A 199 -2.58 -14.29 2.49
CA GLY A 199 -3.17 -14.46 3.81
C GLY A 199 -4.50 -13.71 3.96
N MET A 200 -4.59 -12.45 3.54
CA MET A 200 -5.85 -11.69 3.57
C MET A 200 -6.93 -12.33 2.71
N LEU A 201 -6.59 -12.81 1.51
CA LEU A 201 -7.53 -13.48 0.61
C LEU A 201 -7.97 -14.82 1.17
N PHE A 202 -7.07 -15.57 1.82
CA PHE A 202 -7.41 -16.80 2.53
C PHE A 202 -8.40 -16.55 3.67
N VAL A 203 -8.14 -15.54 4.52
CA VAL A 203 -9.07 -15.14 5.60
C VAL A 203 -10.43 -14.76 5.03
N TYR A 204 -10.46 -14.02 3.92
CA TYR A 204 -11.72 -13.67 3.27
C TYR A 204 -12.44 -14.90 2.70
N TRP A 205 -11.72 -15.82 2.07
CA TRP A 205 -12.28 -17.08 1.59
C TRP A 205 -12.89 -17.91 2.70
N CYS A 206 -12.18 -18.08 3.83
CA CYS A 206 -12.70 -18.77 5.02
C CYS A 206 -13.99 -18.09 5.53
N TYR A 207 -13.98 -16.76 5.66
CA TYR A 207 -15.17 -16.00 6.06
C TYR A 207 -16.34 -16.23 5.10
N ALA A 208 -16.11 -16.18 3.79
CA ALA A 208 -17.13 -16.41 2.79
C ALA A 208 -17.71 -17.84 2.87
N ARG A 209 -16.86 -18.84 3.07
CA ARG A 209 -17.27 -20.25 3.25
C ARG A 209 -18.14 -20.42 4.51
N CYS A 210 -17.72 -19.84 5.64
CA CYS A 210 -18.49 -19.88 6.90
C CYS A 210 -19.86 -19.18 6.77
N ARG A 211 -20.01 -18.24 5.81
CA ARG A 211 -21.25 -17.52 5.57
C ARG A 211 -22.09 -18.09 4.44
N GLY A 212 -21.69 -19.21 3.82
CA GLY A 212 -22.35 -19.78 2.67
C GLY A 212 -22.34 -18.88 1.41
N MET A 213 -21.40 -17.94 1.32
CA MET A 213 -21.29 -17.03 0.17
C MET A 213 -20.65 -17.72 -1.02
N VAL A 214 -21.25 -17.57 -2.19
CA VAL A 214 -20.63 -18.02 -3.46
C VAL A 214 -19.70 -16.93 -3.95
N LEU A 215 -18.42 -17.29 -4.11
CA LEU A 215 -17.40 -16.40 -4.65
C LEU A 215 -17.34 -16.54 -6.19
N PRO A 216 -17.15 -15.42 -6.93
CA PRO A 216 -17.02 -15.45 -8.38
C PRO A 216 -15.72 -16.13 -8.80
N ARG A 217 -15.65 -16.66 -10.02
CA ARG A 217 -14.44 -17.33 -10.55
C ARG A 217 -13.24 -16.40 -10.62
N TRP A 218 -13.47 -15.14 -10.95
CA TRP A 218 -12.40 -14.14 -10.99
C TRP A 218 -11.66 -13.96 -9.63
N PHE A 219 -12.33 -14.28 -8.50
CA PHE A 219 -11.68 -14.28 -7.17
C PHE A 219 -10.50 -15.26 -7.14
N PHE A 220 -10.74 -16.51 -7.56
CA PHE A 220 -9.73 -17.56 -7.55
C PHE A 220 -8.67 -17.35 -8.62
N ILE A 221 -9.08 -16.87 -9.81
CA ILE A 221 -8.17 -16.51 -10.90
C ILE A 221 -7.18 -15.43 -10.41
N GLY A 222 -7.68 -14.34 -9.86
CA GLY A 222 -6.83 -13.28 -9.33
C GLY A 222 -5.93 -13.77 -8.18
N TRP A 223 -6.46 -14.61 -7.28
CA TRP A 223 -5.65 -15.20 -6.20
C TRP A 223 -4.51 -16.08 -6.76
N GLY A 224 -4.82 -16.97 -7.70
CA GLY A 224 -3.83 -17.85 -8.36
C GLY A 224 -2.78 -17.07 -9.14
N PHE A 225 -3.18 -16.08 -9.95
CA PHE A 225 -2.23 -15.25 -10.72
C PHE A 225 -1.38 -14.36 -9.81
N HIS A 226 -1.92 -13.90 -8.67
CA HIS A 226 -1.11 -13.18 -7.67
C HIS A 226 -0.04 -14.08 -7.05
N ALA A 227 -0.40 -15.33 -6.71
CA ALA A 227 0.57 -16.32 -6.25
C ALA A 227 1.61 -16.64 -7.32
N LEU A 228 1.20 -16.75 -8.60
CA LEU A 228 2.10 -16.99 -9.72
C LEU A 228 3.08 -15.83 -9.92
N GLY A 229 2.61 -14.57 -9.90
CA GLY A 229 3.48 -13.39 -9.96
C GLY A 229 4.46 -13.33 -8.78
N GLY A 230 3.97 -13.67 -7.59
CA GLY A 230 4.80 -13.80 -6.39
C GLY A 230 5.86 -14.89 -6.50
N ALA A 231 5.50 -16.06 -7.04
CA ALA A 231 6.46 -17.14 -7.30
C ALA A 231 7.51 -16.69 -8.33
N PHE A 232 7.08 -16.01 -9.40
CA PHE A 232 7.99 -15.47 -10.40
C PHE A 232 8.97 -14.46 -9.80
N LEU A 233 8.53 -13.60 -8.89
CA LEU A 233 9.39 -12.67 -8.14
C LEU A 233 10.34 -13.41 -7.19
N LEU A 234 9.83 -14.30 -6.32
CA LEU A 234 10.61 -14.91 -5.25
C LEU A 234 11.65 -15.91 -5.76
N LEU A 235 11.34 -16.62 -6.86
CA LEU A 235 12.23 -17.62 -7.47
C LEU A 235 13.22 -17.01 -8.48
N ALA A 236 13.18 -15.69 -8.68
CA ALA A 236 14.07 -15.03 -9.64
C ALA A 236 15.55 -15.17 -9.24
N PRO A 237 16.44 -15.51 -10.19
CA PRO A 237 17.89 -15.65 -9.93
C PRO A 237 18.49 -14.35 -9.36
N GLY A 238 18.02 -13.18 -9.75
CA GLY A 238 18.47 -11.89 -9.25
C GLY A 238 18.34 -11.72 -7.74
N ASN A 239 17.37 -12.36 -7.09
CA ASN A 239 17.24 -12.33 -5.62
C ASN A 239 18.43 -13.06 -4.95
N ALA A 240 18.83 -14.20 -5.47
CA ALA A 240 19.99 -14.94 -4.95
C ALA A 240 21.30 -14.17 -5.19
N ALA A 241 21.48 -13.61 -6.39
CA ALA A 241 22.65 -12.80 -6.74
C ALA A 241 22.76 -11.57 -5.83
N ARG A 242 21.64 -10.87 -5.60
CA ARG A 242 21.59 -9.72 -4.69
C ARG A 242 21.90 -10.10 -3.25
N LEU A 243 21.30 -11.18 -2.74
CA LEU A 243 21.58 -11.67 -1.37
C LEU A 243 23.05 -11.98 -1.20
N HIS A 244 23.68 -12.66 -2.17
CA HIS A 244 25.11 -12.94 -2.15
C HIS A 244 25.96 -11.67 -2.14
N SER A 245 25.66 -10.69 -2.97
CA SER A 245 26.35 -9.40 -3.01
C SER A 245 26.23 -8.62 -1.70
N GLU A 246 25.06 -8.61 -1.10
CA GLU A 246 24.80 -7.89 0.17
C GLU A 246 25.48 -8.58 1.36
N THR A 247 25.52 -9.93 1.40
CA THR A 247 26.25 -10.67 2.44
C THR A 247 27.75 -10.53 2.29
N ALA A 248 28.29 -10.54 1.07
CA ALA A 248 29.70 -10.25 0.81
C ALA A 248 30.08 -8.81 1.22
N GLY A 249 29.12 -7.87 1.16
CA GLY A 249 29.24 -6.48 1.65
C GLY A 249 29.10 -6.31 3.16
N GLY A 250 29.01 -7.41 3.93
CA GLY A 250 28.95 -7.38 5.40
C GLY A 250 27.54 -7.20 5.98
N ALA A 251 26.47 -7.37 5.18
CA ALA A 251 25.11 -7.36 5.72
C ALA A 251 24.90 -8.56 6.66
N ALA A 252 24.48 -8.29 7.90
CA ALA A 252 24.17 -9.34 8.86
C ALA A 252 22.90 -10.09 8.43
N VAL A 253 23.02 -11.42 8.32
CA VAL A 253 21.94 -12.35 7.96
C VAL A 253 21.62 -13.21 9.17
N LEU A 254 20.33 -13.35 9.48
CA LEU A 254 19.85 -14.23 10.54
C LEU A 254 19.80 -15.67 10.02
N HIS A 255 20.68 -16.54 10.54
CA HIS A 255 20.83 -17.90 10.03
C HIS A 255 19.88 -18.91 10.69
N SER A 256 19.60 -18.73 11.99
CA SER A 256 18.73 -19.65 12.75
C SER A 256 17.33 -19.10 12.97
N TRP A 257 16.36 -19.99 13.14
CA TRP A 257 15.01 -19.61 13.54
C TRP A 257 14.97 -18.93 14.91
N GLY A 258 15.85 -19.33 15.84
CA GLY A 258 15.98 -18.70 17.15
C GLY A 258 16.39 -17.22 17.03
N GLU A 259 17.42 -16.90 16.22
CA GLU A 259 17.82 -15.53 15.95
C GLU A 259 16.70 -14.70 15.31
N ARG A 260 15.96 -15.30 14.37
CA ARG A 260 14.83 -14.63 13.71
C ARG A 260 13.71 -14.29 14.69
N PHE A 261 13.33 -15.22 15.56
CA PHE A 261 12.30 -14.98 16.56
C PHE A 261 12.75 -13.96 17.62
N SER A 262 14.02 -13.98 18.02
CA SER A 262 14.56 -13.01 18.98
C SER A 262 14.63 -11.59 18.40
N ALA A 263 14.71 -11.43 17.07
CA ALA A 263 14.73 -10.14 16.40
C ALA A 263 13.34 -9.49 16.24
N ILE A 264 12.24 -10.22 16.49
CA ILE A 264 10.86 -9.67 16.32
C ILE A 264 10.63 -8.39 17.11
N PRO A 265 10.97 -8.28 18.42
CA PRO A 265 10.76 -7.04 19.17
C PRO A 265 11.51 -5.86 18.58
N GLU A 266 12.74 -6.07 18.10
CA GLU A 266 13.55 -5.04 17.47
C GLU A 266 12.95 -4.58 16.14
N LEU A 267 12.48 -5.51 15.31
CA LEU A 267 11.78 -5.20 14.05
C LEU A 267 10.50 -4.41 14.29
N VAL A 268 9.71 -4.76 15.30
CA VAL A 268 8.50 -4.03 15.69
C VAL A 268 8.85 -2.63 16.22
N ASN A 269 9.88 -2.50 17.06
CA ASN A 269 10.36 -1.20 17.52
C ASN A 269 10.82 -0.33 16.36
N ALA A 270 11.66 -0.86 15.49
CA ALA A 270 12.12 -0.18 14.29
C ALA A 270 10.94 0.30 13.42
N PHE A 271 9.91 -0.53 13.24
CA PHE A 271 8.70 -0.14 12.50
C PHE A 271 8.00 1.07 13.13
N TYR A 272 7.94 1.17 14.47
CA TYR A 272 7.30 2.29 15.17
C TYR A 272 8.18 3.52 15.37
N GLU A 273 9.49 3.39 15.35
CA GLU A 273 10.41 4.53 15.42
C GLU A 273 10.24 5.48 14.23
N PHE A 274 9.91 4.91 13.06
CA PHE A 274 9.69 5.68 11.82
C PHE A 274 8.26 6.14 11.63
N MET A 275 7.36 5.79 12.56
CA MET A 275 5.94 6.13 12.50
C MET A 275 5.40 6.65 13.84
N PRO A 276 5.95 7.75 14.40
CA PRO A 276 5.48 8.26 15.69
C PRO A 276 3.99 8.66 15.64
N ILE A 277 3.55 9.31 14.56
CA ILE A 277 2.15 9.75 14.39
C ILE A 277 1.20 8.56 14.27
N PRO A 278 1.40 7.58 13.36
CA PRO A 278 0.58 6.37 13.32
C PRO A 278 0.54 5.59 14.64
N LYS A 279 1.64 5.54 15.41
CA LYS A 279 1.68 4.90 16.73
C LYS A 279 0.69 5.57 17.70
N ILE A 280 0.72 6.89 17.81
CA ILE A 280 -0.19 7.67 18.65
C ILE A 280 -1.64 7.46 18.20
N LEU A 281 -1.90 7.58 16.89
CA LEU A 281 -3.24 7.39 16.35
C LEU A 281 -3.77 5.98 16.57
N LEU A 282 -2.92 4.97 16.51
CA LEU A 282 -3.29 3.59 16.81
C LEU A 282 -3.69 3.42 18.28
N ALA A 283 -2.93 3.98 19.21
CA ALA A 283 -3.25 3.95 20.63
C ALA A 283 -4.61 4.62 20.94
N VAL A 284 -4.86 5.79 20.34
CA VAL A 284 -6.15 6.49 20.48
C VAL A 284 -7.29 5.72 19.83
N ALA A 285 -7.07 5.11 18.66
CA ALA A 285 -8.07 4.27 18.01
C ALA A 285 -8.40 3.03 18.85
N ALA A 286 -7.41 2.39 19.47
CA ALA A 286 -7.62 1.27 20.37
C ALA A 286 -8.44 1.67 21.60
N ALA A 287 -8.09 2.80 22.24
CA ALA A 287 -8.87 3.33 23.36
C ALA A 287 -10.32 3.64 22.96
N ALA A 288 -10.54 4.28 21.81
CA ALA A 288 -11.87 4.56 21.28
C ALA A 288 -12.68 3.28 21.01
N LEU A 289 -12.05 2.23 20.49
CA LEU A 289 -12.69 0.93 20.27
C LEU A 289 -13.09 0.25 21.58
N ILE A 290 -12.23 0.31 22.60
CA ILE A 290 -12.55 -0.21 23.94
C ILE A 290 -13.78 0.52 24.48
N LEU A 291 -13.79 1.85 24.46
CA LEU A 291 -14.92 2.66 24.93
C LEU A 291 -16.20 2.33 24.16
N LEU A 292 -16.16 2.26 22.84
CA LEU A 292 -17.32 1.88 22.02
C LEU A 292 -17.83 0.47 22.34
N THR A 293 -16.93 -0.46 22.63
CA THR A 293 -17.29 -1.84 22.97
C THR A 293 -17.94 -1.89 24.36
N VAL A 294 -17.44 -1.10 25.31
CA VAL A 294 -18.02 -1.00 26.67
C VAL A 294 -19.40 -0.33 26.60
N GLU A 295 -19.56 0.77 25.87
CA GLU A 295 -20.83 1.51 25.78
C GLU A 295 -21.91 0.76 24.99
N ALA A 296 -21.57 0.18 23.85
CA ALA A 296 -22.52 -0.47 22.95
C ALA A 296 -22.57 -2.01 23.09
N GLY A 297 -21.69 -2.57 23.93
CA GLY A 297 -21.54 -4.01 24.13
C GLY A 297 -21.13 -4.75 22.86
N ILE A 298 -21.28 -6.07 22.87
CA ILE A 298 -20.95 -6.94 21.72
C ILE A 298 -21.74 -6.56 20.45
N ASN A 299 -22.85 -5.87 20.59
CA ASN A 299 -23.65 -5.41 19.44
C ASN A 299 -22.90 -4.41 18.54
N ALA A 300 -21.90 -3.66 19.07
CA ALA A 300 -21.03 -2.79 18.28
C ALA A 300 -20.27 -3.57 17.18
N TRP A 301 -19.96 -4.85 17.43
CA TRP A 301 -19.23 -5.72 16.52
C TRP A 301 -20.13 -6.42 15.47
N ARG A 302 -21.46 -6.28 15.60
CA ARG A 302 -22.42 -6.88 14.67
C ARG A 302 -22.72 -5.94 13.50
N GLY A 303 -23.12 -6.51 12.37
CA GLY A 303 -23.55 -5.74 11.19
C GLY A 303 -22.43 -5.08 10.39
N LYS A 304 -22.75 -3.97 9.71
CA LYS A 304 -21.83 -3.28 8.78
C LYS A 304 -20.64 -2.59 9.48
N ALA A 305 -20.87 -2.06 10.68
CA ALA A 305 -19.84 -1.39 11.46
C ALA A 305 -18.78 -2.39 11.92
N GLY A 306 -19.20 -3.51 12.55
CA GLY A 306 -18.31 -4.55 13.01
C GLY A 306 -17.47 -5.16 11.87
N ARG A 307 -18.07 -5.42 10.70
CA ARG A 307 -17.31 -5.89 9.54
C ARG A 307 -16.22 -4.91 9.12
N ARG A 308 -16.47 -3.60 9.16
CA ARG A 308 -15.45 -2.57 8.86
C ARG A 308 -14.34 -2.55 9.91
N MET A 309 -14.70 -2.72 11.19
CA MET A 309 -13.72 -2.85 12.29
C MET A 309 -12.82 -4.06 12.06
N CYS A 310 -13.39 -5.23 11.80
CA CYS A 310 -12.61 -6.46 11.53
C CYS A 310 -11.65 -6.30 10.35
N VAL A 311 -12.08 -5.67 9.26
CA VAL A 311 -11.20 -5.41 8.11
C VAL A 311 -10.07 -4.44 8.48
N SER A 312 -10.37 -3.41 9.26
CA SER A 312 -9.35 -2.44 9.70
C SER A 312 -8.32 -3.07 10.62
N LEU A 313 -8.77 -3.90 11.56
CA LEU A 313 -7.89 -4.67 12.44
C LEU A 313 -7.05 -5.69 11.65
N LEU A 314 -7.64 -6.34 10.64
CA LEU A 314 -6.90 -7.22 9.75
C LEU A 314 -5.78 -6.46 9.03
N PHE A 315 -6.02 -5.26 8.51
CA PHE A 315 -4.98 -4.45 7.87
C PHE A 315 -3.86 -4.07 8.84
N ILE A 316 -4.20 -3.71 10.08
CA ILE A 316 -3.21 -3.40 11.12
C ILE A 316 -2.38 -4.65 11.46
N LEU A 317 -3.01 -5.79 11.66
CA LEU A 317 -2.33 -7.06 11.94
C LEU A 317 -1.40 -7.47 10.79
N VAL A 318 -1.89 -7.39 9.55
CA VAL A 318 -1.10 -7.71 8.36
C VAL A 318 0.07 -6.74 8.17
N ALA A 319 -0.10 -5.46 8.48
CA ALA A 319 0.98 -4.48 8.44
C ALA A 319 2.12 -4.85 9.41
N HIS A 320 1.80 -5.31 10.63
CA HIS A 320 2.80 -5.83 11.56
C HIS A 320 3.47 -7.12 11.02
N ALA A 321 2.67 -8.05 10.47
CA ALA A 321 3.23 -9.26 9.87
C ALA A 321 4.17 -8.94 8.71
N MET A 322 3.86 -7.91 7.89
CA MET A 322 4.75 -7.43 6.83
C MET A 322 6.04 -6.82 7.39
N ALA A 323 5.97 -6.05 8.48
CA ALA A 323 7.16 -5.49 9.13
C ALA A 323 8.05 -6.61 9.73
N ILE A 324 7.43 -7.62 10.34
CA ILE A 324 8.12 -8.78 10.89
C ILE A 324 8.70 -9.70 9.79
N SER A 325 8.15 -9.69 8.57
CA SER A 325 8.61 -10.57 7.47
C SER A 325 10.03 -10.30 6.98
N PHE A 326 10.70 -9.27 7.45
CA PHE A 326 12.12 -8.99 7.21
C PHE A 326 13.06 -9.92 8.02
N PHE A 327 12.68 -11.18 8.20
CA PHE A 327 13.40 -12.17 8.98
C PHE A 327 14.81 -12.50 8.49
N VAL A 328 15.22 -12.08 7.31
CA VAL A 328 16.52 -12.43 6.73
C VAL A 328 17.61 -11.44 7.15
N ARG A 329 17.25 -10.24 7.62
CA ARG A 329 18.20 -9.18 7.99
C ARG A 329 17.89 -8.62 9.37
N VAL A 330 18.95 -8.27 10.11
CA VAL A 330 18.83 -7.67 11.46
C VAL A 330 18.20 -6.28 11.39
N ILE A 331 18.42 -5.52 10.32
CA ILE A 331 17.86 -4.18 10.14
C ILE A 331 17.29 -4.08 8.72
N PRO A 332 15.97 -4.05 8.58
CA PRO A 332 15.38 -3.82 7.27
C PRO A 332 15.69 -2.41 6.78
N ALA A 333 15.94 -2.27 5.50
CA ALA A 333 16.03 -0.95 4.90
C ALA A 333 14.68 -0.24 5.08
N TRP A 334 14.69 0.96 5.68
CA TRP A 334 13.50 1.72 6.09
C TRP A 334 12.46 1.90 4.99
N HIS A 335 12.92 2.11 3.76
CA HIS A 335 12.07 2.25 2.59
C HIS A 335 11.30 0.98 2.26
N ALA A 336 11.81 -0.20 2.62
CA ALA A 336 11.12 -1.48 2.39
C ALA A 336 9.86 -1.64 3.27
N MET A 337 9.74 -0.86 4.36
CA MET A 337 8.54 -0.83 5.21
C MET A 337 7.41 0.04 4.65
N PHE A 338 7.60 0.73 3.52
CA PHE A 338 6.61 1.67 2.97
C PHE A 338 5.23 1.05 2.83
N SER A 339 5.12 -0.12 2.23
CA SER A 339 3.82 -0.80 2.02
C SER A 339 3.14 -1.21 3.33
N ALA A 340 3.93 -1.67 4.31
CA ALA A 340 3.42 -1.98 5.65
C ALA A 340 2.88 -0.71 6.34
N THR A 341 3.62 0.40 6.23
CA THR A 341 3.20 1.71 6.75
C THR A 341 1.88 2.18 6.11
N VAL A 342 1.77 2.10 4.79
CA VAL A 342 0.54 2.49 4.05
C VAL A 342 -0.65 1.61 4.48
N LEU A 343 -0.45 0.31 4.67
CA LEU A 343 -1.50 -0.59 5.13
C LEU A 343 -1.91 -0.31 6.58
N MET A 344 -0.94 -0.01 7.46
CA MET A 344 -1.18 0.41 8.85
C MET A 344 -2.06 1.67 8.88
N MET A 345 -1.66 2.72 8.15
CA MET A 345 -2.44 3.96 8.07
C MET A 345 -3.85 3.71 7.52
N THR A 346 -3.98 2.81 6.54
CA THR A 346 -5.29 2.41 5.98
C THR A 346 -6.17 1.76 7.05
N GLY A 347 -5.62 0.88 7.86
CA GLY A 347 -6.34 0.27 8.98
C GLY A 347 -6.77 1.28 10.02
N ILE A 348 -5.87 2.18 10.43
CA ILE A 348 -6.16 3.28 11.37
C ILE A 348 -7.29 4.17 10.82
N LEU A 349 -7.20 4.63 9.57
CA LEU A 349 -8.27 5.41 8.93
C LEU A 349 -9.62 4.69 8.94
N GLY A 350 -9.61 3.37 8.76
CA GLY A 350 -10.82 2.55 8.83
C GLY A 350 -11.47 2.56 10.21
N LEU A 351 -10.66 2.42 11.28
CA LEU A 351 -11.13 2.51 12.67
C LEU A 351 -11.72 3.90 13.00
N TYR A 352 -11.00 4.97 12.63
CA TYR A 352 -11.51 6.34 12.79
C TYR A 352 -12.78 6.57 12.00
N GLY A 353 -12.89 6.02 10.79
CA GLY A 353 -14.11 6.07 10.00
C GLY A 353 -15.31 5.40 10.69
N VAL A 354 -15.11 4.29 11.38
CA VAL A 354 -16.16 3.64 12.20
C VAL A 354 -16.50 4.50 13.41
N TRP A 355 -15.49 5.01 14.11
CA TRP A 355 -15.69 5.89 15.27
C TRP A 355 -16.46 7.16 14.90
N MET A 356 -16.08 7.86 13.81
CA MET A 356 -16.80 9.03 13.30
C MET A 356 -18.27 8.74 12.94
N ASP A 357 -18.58 7.52 12.52
CA ASP A 357 -19.97 7.13 12.21
C ASP A 357 -20.78 6.83 13.50
N ALA A 358 -20.14 6.36 14.57
CA ALA A 358 -20.78 5.93 15.81
C ALA A 358 -21.01 7.08 16.80
N VAL A 359 -20.08 8.02 16.92
CA VAL A 359 -20.11 9.05 17.95
C VAL A 359 -21.07 10.18 17.61
N ARG A 360 -21.94 10.55 18.57
CA ARG A 360 -22.87 11.69 18.45
C ARG A 360 -22.13 13.03 18.36
N ARG A 361 -21.06 13.24 19.13
CA ARG A 361 -20.17 14.43 19.07
C ARG A 361 -19.21 14.28 17.89
N ARG A 362 -19.67 14.68 16.73
CA ARG A 362 -19.08 14.43 15.40
C ARG A 362 -17.67 14.98 15.19
N TRP A 363 -17.23 15.94 16.00
CA TRP A 363 -15.95 16.63 15.86
C TRP A 363 -14.82 16.01 16.66
N LEU A 364 -15.12 15.26 17.74
CA LEU A 364 -14.12 14.72 18.63
C LEU A 364 -13.09 13.80 17.91
N PRO A 365 -13.51 12.80 17.11
CA PRO A 365 -12.54 11.95 16.38
C PRO A 365 -11.69 12.74 15.38
N PHE A 366 -12.25 13.80 14.83
CA PHE A 366 -11.56 14.65 13.87
C PHE A 366 -10.53 15.57 14.56
N CYS A 367 -10.89 16.20 15.68
CA CYS A 367 -9.94 17.00 16.46
C CYS A 367 -8.74 16.17 16.93
N VAL A 368 -8.99 14.92 17.33
CA VAL A 368 -7.90 14.00 17.73
C VAL A 368 -6.99 13.66 16.54
N LEU A 369 -7.57 13.38 15.36
CA LEU A 369 -6.78 13.14 14.15
C LEU A 369 -5.93 14.35 13.75
N LEU A 370 -6.51 15.56 13.81
CA LEU A 370 -5.78 16.79 13.48
C LEU A 370 -4.69 17.12 14.51
N ALA A 371 -4.95 16.90 15.80
CA ALA A 371 -3.97 17.16 16.85
C ALA A 371 -2.78 16.20 16.80
N ALA A 372 -2.93 15.03 16.15
CA ALA A 372 -1.89 14.02 16.01
C ALA A 372 -1.18 14.07 14.65
N ALA A 373 -1.75 14.75 13.65
CA ALA A 373 -1.16 14.92 12.31
C ALA A 373 -0.34 16.20 12.20
#